data_355da686bf14baa81ee0475f47a2c5ff
#
_entry.id   355da686bf14baa81ee0475f47a2c5ff
#
_cell.length_a   1.000
_cell.length_b   1.000
_cell.length_c   1.000
_cell.angle_alpha   90.00
_cell.angle_beta   90.00
_cell.angle_gamma   90.00
#
_symmetry.space_group_name_H-M   'P 1'
#
loop_
_entity.id
_entity.type
_entity.pdbx_description
1 polymer ?
#
loop_
_entity_poly.entity_id
_entity_poly.type
_entity_poly.pdbx_seq_one_letter_code
_entity_poly.pdbx_strand_id
1 'polypeptide(L)'
;VGSEMCIRDRADYDQKRTQMVFSRLNNSNQFSTAFIDASNQKMIEELAAKNACNVIMNAVDPIFNEQIFDAAFNTGCTYLDMAMTLSTPHPSKPFSECGKKLGDYQFERSEAWVKKGILAIPGIGVEPGMADVFARYAQDHLFDEIDEVGIRDGANLAIEGYEFAPNFSIWTTIEECLNPPVIWEKDKGWYTTKPFSEPEVFNFPGGIGPVEVVNVEHEEVLLLPRWIKCKRATFKYGLGDQFIGVLKTLQMLGLDNKEQIEVKGVK
;
A
#
# COMPACT_ATOMS: atom_id res chain seq x y z
N VAL A 1 25.38 0.41 24.96
CA VAL A 1 24.78 -0.67 24.19
C VAL A 1 25.32 -0.50 22.78
N GLY A 2 26.24 -1.40 22.41
CA GLY A 2 26.97 -1.32 21.18
C GLY A 2 25.99 -1.35 20.00
N SER A 3 26.26 -0.53 19.00
CA SER A 3 25.68 -0.58 17.66
C SER A 3 26.14 -1.86 17.00
N GLU A 4 25.64 -2.99 17.48
CA GLU A 4 25.90 -4.26 16.81
C GLU A 4 25.16 -4.28 15.51
N MET A 5 25.95 -4.24 14.55
CA MET A 5 25.84 -4.55 13.13
C MET A 5 24.57 -5.30 12.77
N CYS A 6 23.50 -4.56 12.48
CA CYS A 6 22.42 -5.13 11.70
C CYS A 6 22.98 -5.42 10.30
N ILE A 7 23.18 -6.67 9.97
CA ILE A 7 23.43 -7.11 8.60
C ILE A 7 22.13 -6.86 7.84
N ARG A 8 22.20 -6.11 6.76
CA ARG A 8 21.06 -5.81 5.91
C ARG A 8 21.33 -6.32 4.51
N ASP A 9 20.65 -7.38 4.16
CA ASP A 9 20.72 -7.92 2.81
C ASP A 9 19.69 -7.25 1.91
N ARG A 10 20.06 -7.01 0.65
CA ARG A 10 19.16 -6.55 -0.40
C ARG A 10 18.99 -7.63 -1.43
N ALA A 11 17.76 -8.07 -1.59
CA ALA A 11 17.40 -9.08 -2.57
C ALA A 11 16.44 -8.49 -3.62
N ASP A 12 16.71 -8.78 -4.88
CA ASP A 12 15.91 -8.33 -6.02
C ASP A 12 16.08 -9.34 -7.16
N TYR A 13 15.11 -9.43 -8.05
CA TYR A 13 15.27 -10.22 -9.28
C TYR A 13 16.23 -9.54 -10.28
N ASP A 14 16.44 -8.23 -10.17
CA ASP A 14 17.44 -7.49 -10.95
C ASP A 14 18.75 -7.31 -10.16
N GLN A 15 19.67 -8.23 -10.38
CA GLN A 15 20.99 -8.18 -9.74
C GLN A 15 21.80 -6.92 -10.08
N LYS A 16 21.60 -6.32 -11.26
CA LYS A 16 22.30 -5.08 -11.64
C LYS A 16 21.81 -3.92 -10.79
N ARG A 17 20.50 -3.85 -10.54
CA ARG A 17 19.90 -2.85 -9.66
C ARG A 17 20.41 -3.01 -8.23
N THR A 18 20.44 -4.22 -7.69
CA THR A 18 20.98 -4.49 -6.35
C THR A 18 22.44 -4.06 -6.23
N GLN A 19 23.27 -4.41 -7.19
CA GLN A 19 24.69 -4.02 -7.20
C GLN A 19 24.88 -2.50 -7.32
N MET A 20 24.08 -1.84 -8.15
CA MET A 20 24.12 -0.38 -8.29
C MET A 20 23.77 0.33 -6.98
N VAL A 21 22.74 -0.15 -6.26
CA VAL A 21 22.37 0.41 -4.95
C VAL A 21 23.45 0.11 -3.91
N PHE A 22 23.97 -1.13 -3.90
CA PHE A 22 25.05 -1.56 -3.00
C PHE A 22 26.29 -0.67 -3.14
N SER A 23 26.70 -0.34 -4.38
CA SER A 23 27.86 0.49 -4.65
C SER A 23 27.77 1.92 -4.10
N ARG A 24 26.56 2.40 -3.78
CA ARG A 24 26.30 3.73 -3.20
C ARG A 24 26.28 3.72 -1.66
N LEU A 25 26.33 2.54 -1.04
CA LEU A 25 26.28 2.43 0.42
C LEU A 25 27.68 2.63 1.02
N ASN A 26 27.76 3.52 2.01
CA ASN A 26 28.90 3.60 2.90
C ASN A 26 28.81 2.41 3.88
N ASN A 27 29.90 1.78 4.26
CA ASN A 27 29.94 0.59 5.13
C ASN A 27 29.44 -0.70 4.45
N SER A 28 30.01 -1.05 3.31
CA SER A 28 29.67 -2.25 2.54
C SER A 28 29.74 -3.57 3.34
N ASN A 29 30.46 -3.60 4.46
CA ASN A 29 30.59 -4.79 5.31
C ASN A 29 29.28 -5.16 6.08
N GLN A 30 28.32 -4.25 6.10
CA GLN A 30 27.02 -4.45 6.77
C GLN A 30 25.91 -4.88 5.79
N PHE A 31 26.22 -5.00 4.51
CA PHE A 31 25.25 -5.29 3.48
C PHE A 31 25.75 -6.41 2.59
N SER A 32 24.85 -7.27 2.17
CA SER A 32 25.08 -8.19 1.06
C SER A 32 23.97 -8.07 0.02
N THR A 33 24.16 -8.68 -1.13
CA THR A 33 23.16 -8.70 -2.20
C THR A 33 22.82 -10.13 -2.57
N ALA A 34 21.55 -10.38 -2.89
CA ALA A 34 21.09 -11.68 -3.34
C ALA A 34 20.13 -11.54 -4.51
N PHE A 35 20.05 -12.56 -5.34
CA PHE A 35 18.97 -12.75 -6.29
C PHE A 35 17.79 -13.38 -5.57
N ILE A 36 16.58 -12.87 -5.83
CA ILE A 36 15.33 -13.44 -5.36
C ILE A 36 14.21 -13.20 -6.37
N ASP A 37 13.35 -14.19 -6.53
CA ASP A 37 12.07 -14.04 -7.19
C ASP A 37 10.97 -13.99 -6.12
N ALA A 38 10.33 -12.84 -5.98
CA ALA A 38 9.30 -12.59 -4.96
C ALA A 38 8.05 -13.47 -5.13
N SER A 39 7.81 -14.01 -6.32
CA SER A 39 6.74 -14.96 -6.57
C SER A 39 7.04 -16.38 -6.03
N ASN A 40 8.29 -16.66 -5.68
CA ASN A 40 8.74 -17.96 -5.22
C ASN A 40 8.95 -17.97 -3.70
N GLN A 41 7.89 -18.29 -2.96
CA GLN A 41 7.91 -18.37 -1.50
C GLN A 41 9.05 -19.24 -0.97
N LYS A 42 9.31 -20.40 -1.58
CA LYS A 42 10.34 -21.31 -1.13
C LYS A 42 11.75 -20.71 -1.24
N MET A 43 12.01 -19.96 -2.31
CA MET A 43 13.29 -19.24 -2.48
C MET A 43 13.46 -18.17 -1.38
N ILE A 44 12.38 -17.48 -0.99
CA ILE A 44 12.42 -16.50 0.10
C ILE A 44 12.76 -17.20 1.42
N GLU A 45 12.09 -18.32 1.73
CA GLU A 45 12.35 -19.12 2.94
C GLU A 45 13.80 -19.63 3.00
N GLU A 46 14.30 -20.18 1.89
CA GLU A 46 15.68 -20.68 1.80
C GLU A 46 16.70 -19.56 1.99
N LEU A 47 16.46 -18.39 1.39
CA LEU A 47 17.34 -17.23 1.55
C LEU A 47 17.33 -16.70 2.99
N ALA A 48 16.15 -16.57 3.60
CA ALA A 48 16.01 -16.14 4.97
C ALA A 48 16.69 -17.10 5.95
N ALA A 49 16.52 -18.40 5.78
CA ALA A 49 17.15 -19.41 6.62
C ALA A 49 18.68 -19.42 6.45
N LYS A 50 19.18 -19.35 5.22
CA LYS A 50 20.62 -19.30 4.91
C LYS A 50 21.34 -18.14 5.61
N ASN A 51 20.67 -16.99 5.69
CA ASN A 51 21.24 -15.78 6.28
C ASN A 51 20.81 -15.56 7.74
N ALA A 52 20.12 -16.50 8.37
CA ALA A 52 19.58 -16.40 9.72
C ALA A 52 18.81 -15.08 9.93
N CYS A 53 17.96 -14.72 8.98
CA CYS A 53 17.18 -13.48 9.02
C CYS A 53 16.22 -13.47 10.21
N ASN A 54 16.11 -12.31 10.85
CA ASN A 54 15.11 -12.06 11.91
C ASN A 54 13.95 -11.21 11.41
N VAL A 55 14.16 -10.46 10.32
CA VAL A 55 13.17 -9.53 9.77
C VAL A 55 13.17 -9.65 8.25
N ILE A 56 12.00 -9.72 7.68
CA ILE A 56 11.77 -9.57 6.24
C ILE A 56 11.00 -8.27 6.03
N MET A 57 11.61 -7.31 5.34
CA MET A 57 10.95 -6.09 4.89
C MET A 57 10.58 -6.25 3.42
N ASN A 58 9.29 -6.30 3.17
CA ASN A 58 8.74 -6.34 1.83
C ASN A 58 8.62 -4.92 1.25
N ALA A 59 9.33 -4.66 0.18
CA ALA A 59 9.35 -3.38 -0.52
C ALA A 59 9.16 -3.58 -2.04
N VAL A 60 8.35 -4.58 -2.42
CA VAL A 60 7.98 -4.88 -3.80
C VAL A 60 6.48 -4.67 -4.01
N ASP A 61 6.01 -4.86 -5.23
CA ASP A 61 4.61 -4.74 -5.60
C ASP A 61 3.72 -5.62 -4.70
N PRO A 62 2.59 -5.10 -4.19
CA PRO A 62 1.68 -5.83 -3.29
C PRO A 62 1.14 -7.16 -3.82
N ILE A 63 1.19 -7.40 -5.12
CA ILE A 63 0.83 -8.69 -5.73
C ILE A 63 1.63 -9.87 -5.16
N PHE A 64 2.82 -9.61 -4.61
CA PHE A 64 3.69 -10.62 -4.00
C PHE A 64 3.57 -10.70 -2.47
N ASN A 65 2.68 -9.95 -1.85
CA ASN A 65 2.58 -9.88 -0.40
C ASN A 65 2.30 -11.23 0.25
N GLU A 66 1.37 -12.01 -0.31
CA GLU A 66 0.98 -13.29 0.29
C GLU A 66 2.18 -14.25 0.42
N GLN A 67 2.96 -14.39 -0.65
CA GLN A 67 4.14 -15.27 -0.67
C GLN A 67 5.22 -14.83 0.31
N ILE A 68 5.47 -13.53 0.40
CA ILE A 68 6.51 -12.98 1.28
C ILE A 68 6.04 -13.03 2.74
N PHE A 69 4.77 -12.73 3.01
CA PHE A 69 4.16 -12.80 4.33
C PHE A 69 4.19 -14.24 4.87
N ASP A 70 3.80 -15.22 4.05
CA ASP A 70 3.84 -16.62 4.42
C ASP A 70 5.27 -17.14 4.62
N ALA A 71 6.23 -16.71 3.79
CA ALA A 71 7.63 -17.04 3.97
C ALA A 71 8.18 -16.49 5.30
N ALA A 72 7.83 -15.26 5.66
CA ALA A 72 8.21 -14.69 6.96
C ALA A 72 7.59 -15.47 8.12
N PHE A 73 6.31 -15.83 8.00
CA PHE A 73 5.65 -16.69 8.99
C PHE A 73 6.37 -18.02 9.14
N ASN A 74 6.65 -18.73 8.04
CA ASN A 74 7.25 -20.07 8.06
C ASN A 74 8.65 -20.05 8.66
N THR A 75 9.46 -19.04 8.35
CA THR A 75 10.83 -18.89 8.84
C THR A 75 10.93 -18.28 10.24
N GLY A 76 9.81 -17.79 10.79
CA GLY A 76 9.80 -17.15 12.11
C GLY A 76 10.36 -15.73 12.12
N CYS A 77 10.42 -15.07 10.96
CA CYS A 77 10.86 -13.70 10.84
C CYS A 77 9.74 -12.71 11.19
N THR A 78 10.12 -11.56 11.75
CA THR A 78 9.24 -10.39 11.74
C THR A 78 8.98 -9.94 10.31
N TYR A 79 7.71 -9.62 9.99
CA TYR A 79 7.32 -9.13 8.68
C TYR A 79 6.98 -7.64 8.72
N LEU A 80 7.42 -6.92 7.69
CA LEU A 80 7.11 -5.51 7.46
C LEU A 80 6.76 -5.33 5.99
N ASP A 81 5.71 -4.55 5.68
CA ASP A 81 5.45 -4.06 4.33
C ASP A 81 5.04 -2.58 4.34
N MET A 82 5.07 -1.93 3.19
CA MET A 82 4.66 -0.54 3.00
C MET A 82 3.31 -0.42 2.29
N ALA A 83 2.75 -1.54 1.83
CA ALA A 83 1.43 -1.63 1.23
C ALA A 83 0.86 -3.02 1.53
N MET A 84 -0.41 -3.08 1.87
CA MET A 84 -1.08 -4.34 2.25
C MET A 84 -1.49 -5.18 1.03
N THR A 85 -1.91 -6.42 1.27
CA THR A 85 -2.46 -7.29 0.22
C THR A 85 -3.66 -6.64 -0.45
N LEU A 86 -3.67 -6.69 -1.79
CA LEU A 86 -4.69 -6.04 -2.61
C LEU A 86 -6.11 -6.53 -2.31
N SER A 87 -7.07 -5.63 -2.50
CA SER A 87 -8.49 -5.96 -2.39
C SER A 87 -9.01 -6.76 -3.60
N THR A 88 -10.17 -7.35 -3.42
CA THR A 88 -10.95 -7.93 -4.52
C THR A 88 -12.37 -7.39 -4.41
N PRO A 89 -12.88 -6.66 -5.41
CA PRO A 89 -14.23 -6.11 -5.38
C PRO A 89 -15.32 -7.19 -5.19
N HIS A 90 -16.43 -6.80 -4.57
CA HIS A 90 -17.58 -7.70 -4.42
C HIS A 90 -18.16 -8.07 -5.80
N PRO A 91 -18.35 -9.36 -6.13
CA PRO A 91 -18.61 -9.82 -7.49
C PRO A 91 -19.93 -9.32 -8.10
N SER A 92 -20.92 -8.98 -7.28
CA SER A 92 -22.24 -8.52 -7.75
C SER A 92 -22.62 -7.12 -7.29
N LYS A 93 -21.95 -6.57 -6.28
CA LYS A 93 -22.26 -5.26 -5.69
C LYS A 93 -21.00 -4.45 -5.38
N PRO A 94 -20.10 -4.25 -6.35
CA PRO A 94 -18.78 -3.68 -6.11
C PRO A 94 -18.81 -2.24 -5.57
N PHE A 95 -19.91 -1.51 -5.75
CA PHE A 95 -20.05 -0.12 -5.35
C PHE A 95 -20.95 0.10 -4.14
N SER A 96 -21.18 -0.90 -3.33
CA SER A 96 -21.99 -0.80 -2.10
C SER A 96 -21.55 -1.77 -1.00
N GLU A 97 -20.97 -2.91 -1.36
CA GLU A 97 -20.53 -3.93 -0.43
C GLU A 97 -19.07 -4.26 -0.66
N CYS A 98 -18.31 -4.40 0.43
CA CYS A 98 -16.93 -4.84 0.33
C CYS A 98 -16.87 -6.31 -0.11
N GLY A 99 -15.95 -6.61 -1.02
CA GLY A 99 -15.49 -7.96 -1.24
C GLY A 99 -14.38 -8.31 -0.25
N LYS A 100 -13.25 -8.81 -0.74
CA LYS A 100 -12.04 -8.97 0.06
C LYS A 100 -11.37 -7.60 0.18
N LYS A 101 -11.20 -7.10 1.39
CA LYS A 101 -10.61 -5.77 1.62
C LYS A 101 -9.08 -5.84 1.60
N LEU A 102 -8.44 -4.71 1.36
CA LEU A 102 -6.99 -4.56 1.55
C LEU A 102 -6.57 -5.11 2.91
N GLY A 103 -5.52 -5.95 2.92
CA GLY A 103 -4.95 -6.52 4.13
C GLY A 103 -5.78 -7.62 4.82
N ASP A 104 -6.96 -7.99 4.34
CA ASP A 104 -7.75 -9.07 4.95
C ASP A 104 -6.92 -10.36 5.06
N TYR A 105 -6.07 -10.65 4.07
CA TYR A 105 -5.18 -11.81 4.09
C TYR A 105 -4.25 -11.82 5.31
N GLN A 106 -3.65 -10.69 5.64
CA GLN A 106 -2.76 -10.54 6.77
C GLN A 106 -3.55 -10.56 8.09
N PHE A 107 -4.65 -9.82 8.18
CA PHE A 107 -5.43 -9.71 9.41
C PHE A 107 -6.11 -11.00 9.83
N GLU A 108 -6.61 -11.80 8.89
CA GLU A 108 -7.20 -13.12 9.16
C GLU A 108 -6.22 -14.11 9.80
N ARG A 109 -4.92 -13.89 9.63
CA ARG A 109 -3.84 -14.71 10.20
C ARG A 109 -3.26 -14.19 11.52
N SER A 110 -3.78 -13.08 12.03
CA SER A 110 -3.28 -12.41 13.24
C SER A 110 -3.13 -13.36 14.43
N GLU A 111 -4.14 -14.21 14.70
CA GLU A 111 -4.08 -15.16 15.81
C GLU A 111 -2.94 -16.19 15.64
N ALA A 112 -2.68 -16.65 14.43
CA ALA A 112 -1.60 -17.59 14.14
C ALA A 112 -0.23 -16.95 14.40
N TRP A 113 -0.05 -15.68 14.01
CA TRP A 113 1.17 -14.92 14.29
C TRP A 113 1.39 -14.71 15.77
N VAL A 114 0.35 -14.30 16.51
CA VAL A 114 0.41 -14.18 17.99
C VAL A 114 0.78 -15.51 18.64
N LYS A 115 0.13 -16.60 18.24
CA LYS A 115 0.40 -17.94 18.77
C LYS A 115 1.84 -18.40 18.52
N LYS A 116 2.44 -17.98 17.40
CA LYS A 116 3.83 -18.29 17.06
C LYS A 116 4.83 -17.36 17.78
N GLY A 117 4.36 -16.28 18.38
CA GLY A 117 5.22 -15.31 19.12
C GLY A 117 6.07 -14.45 18.19
N ILE A 118 5.63 -14.19 16.96
CA ILE A 118 6.30 -13.34 15.98
C ILE A 118 5.43 -12.15 15.60
N LEU A 119 6.03 -11.11 15.03
CA LEU A 119 5.38 -9.84 14.73
C LEU A 119 5.23 -9.64 13.22
N ALA A 120 4.06 -9.16 12.81
CA ALA A 120 3.85 -8.58 11.48
C ALA A 120 3.33 -7.15 11.63
N ILE A 121 3.91 -6.21 10.89
CA ILE A 121 3.49 -4.81 10.82
C ILE A 121 3.24 -4.47 9.35
N PRO A 122 2.04 -4.73 8.83
CA PRO A 122 1.66 -4.31 7.50
C PRO A 122 1.36 -2.82 7.44
N GLY A 123 1.60 -2.19 6.28
CA GLY A 123 1.28 -0.80 6.04
C GLY A 123 2.19 0.19 6.79
N ILE A 124 3.51 -0.05 6.86
CA ILE A 124 4.45 0.81 7.57
C ILE A 124 5.20 1.77 6.64
N GLY A 125 4.47 2.74 6.08
CA GLY A 125 5.02 3.80 5.23
C GLY A 125 4.69 5.20 5.75
N VAL A 126 4.51 6.14 4.85
CA VAL A 126 3.96 7.47 5.14
C VAL A 126 2.43 7.40 5.14
N GLU A 127 1.91 6.87 4.07
CA GLU A 127 0.51 6.46 3.87
C GLU A 127 0.51 5.16 3.03
N PRO A 128 0.12 4.09 3.66
CA PRO A 128 -0.26 3.93 5.08
C PRO A 128 0.94 3.99 6.03
N GLY A 129 0.68 4.32 7.32
CA GLY A 129 1.62 4.21 8.43
C GLY A 129 1.78 5.48 9.25
N MET A 130 2.50 6.50 8.76
CA MET A 130 2.69 7.75 9.51
C MET A 130 1.36 8.49 9.71
N ALA A 131 0.46 8.47 8.72
CA ALA A 131 -0.88 9.02 8.83
C ALA A 131 -1.67 8.38 9.99
N ASP A 132 -1.54 7.04 10.14
CA ASP A 132 -2.18 6.31 11.24
C ASP A 132 -1.62 6.69 12.61
N VAL A 133 -0.29 6.88 12.71
CA VAL A 133 0.38 7.34 13.94
C VAL A 133 -0.08 8.74 14.31
N PHE A 134 -0.22 9.65 13.34
CA PHE A 134 -0.74 10.99 13.59
C PHE A 134 -2.20 10.98 14.05
N ALA A 135 -3.04 10.15 13.44
CA ALA A 135 -4.43 9.98 13.87
C ALA A 135 -4.51 9.42 15.29
N ARG A 136 -3.65 8.47 15.64
CA ARG A 136 -3.55 7.93 16.99
C ARG A 136 -3.08 8.98 18.00
N TYR A 137 -2.06 9.75 17.66
CA TYR A 137 -1.59 10.84 18.49
C TYR A 137 -2.69 11.89 18.72
N ALA A 138 -3.43 12.24 17.68
CA ALA A 138 -4.54 13.18 17.75
C ALA A 138 -5.66 12.69 18.69
N GLN A 139 -6.02 11.41 18.61
CA GLN A 139 -6.98 10.80 19.54
C GLN A 139 -6.49 10.85 20.98
N ASP A 140 -5.23 10.55 21.23
CA ASP A 140 -4.72 10.41 22.59
C ASP A 140 -4.43 11.76 23.25
N HIS A 141 -4.21 12.84 22.47
CA HIS A 141 -3.67 14.10 23.00
C HIS A 141 -4.40 15.38 22.58
N LEU A 142 -5.17 15.36 21.48
CA LEU A 142 -5.70 16.59 20.90
C LEU A 142 -7.23 16.67 20.89
N PHE A 143 -7.96 15.55 20.82
CA PHE A 143 -9.40 15.52 20.66
C PHE A 143 -10.08 14.60 21.67
N ASP A 144 -11.19 15.07 22.25
CA ASP A 144 -12.06 14.26 23.11
C ASP A 144 -12.94 13.32 22.28
N GLU A 145 -13.40 13.77 21.11
CA GLU A 145 -14.16 13.01 20.13
C GLU A 145 -13.66 13.29 18.72
N ILE A 146 -13.70 12.28 17.86
CA ILE A 146 -13.34 12.38 16.45
C ILE A 146 -14.54 12.00 15.60
N ASP A 147 -15.08 12.96 14.86
CA ASP A 147 -16.16 12.71 13.91
C ASP A 147 -15.65 12.02 12.66
N GLU A 148 -14.58 12.53 12.07
CA GLU A 148 -13.96 11.93 10.89
C GLU A 148 -12.43 11.98 10.98
N VAL A 149 -11.77 10.87 10.58
CA VAL A 149 -10.39 10.89 10.17
C VAL A 149 -10.38 10.86 8.64
N GLY A 150 -10.08 12.00 8.06
CA GLY A 150 -10.00 12.17 6.61
C GLY A 150 -8.57 12.40 6.18
N ILE A 151 -7.96 11.44 5.47
CA ILE A 151 -6.67 11.64 4.83
C ILE A 151 -6.91 12.30 3.47
N ARG A 152 -6.12 13.34 3.19
CA ARG A 152 -6.16 14.07 1.93
C ARG A 152 -4.75 14.15 1.38
N ASP A 153 -4.52 13.49 0.26
CA ASP A 153 -3.28 13.56 -0.49
C ASP A 153 -3.49 14.42 -1.74
N GLY A 154 -2.58 15.33 -2.00
CA GLY A 154 -2.66 16.22 -3.13
C GLY A 154 -1.37 16.98 -3.38
N ALA A 155 -1.13 17.28 -4.64
CA ALA A 155 0.04 17.99 -5.08
C ALA A 155 -0.29 18.94 -6.23
N ASN A 156 0.61 19.89 -6.46
CA ASN A 156 0.62 20.78 -7.64
C ASN A 156 1.88 20.52 -8.48
N LEU A 157 2.35 19.27 -8.53
CA LEU A 157 3.56 18.89 -9.23
C LEU A 157 3.39 19.06 -10.75
N ALA A 158 4.33 19.78 -11.37
CA ALA A 158 4.51 19.81 -12.82
C ALA A 158 5.88 19.23 -13.17
N ILE A 159 5.93 18.35 -14.17
CA ILE A 159 7.18 17.76 -14.67
C ILE A 159 7.47 18.38 -16.03
N GLU A 160 8.58 19.11 -16.15
CA GLU A 160 8.98 19.79 -17.38
C GLU A 160 9.10 18.81 -18.55
N GLY A 161 8.50 19.16 -19.68
CA GLY A 161 8.51 18.32 -20.89
C GLY A 161 7.43 17.24 -20.96
N TYR A 162 6.56 17.13 -19.94
CA TYR A 162 5.45 16.20 -19.92
C TYR A 162 4.15 16.90 -19.57
N GLU A 163 3.12 16.72 -20.39
CA GLU A 163 1.75 17.17 -20.06
C GLU A 163 1.12 16.28 -18.98
N PHE A 164 1.56 15.03 -18.96
CA PHE A 164 1.08 14.01 -18.05
C PHE A 164 2.22 13.05 -17.69
N ALA A 165 2.60 13.02 -16.42
CA ALA A 165 3.62 12.10 -15.94
C ALA A 165 3.30 11.66 -14.51
N PRO A 166 2.93 10.39 -14.31
CA PRO A 166 2.84 9.84 -12.97
C PRO A 166 4.22 9.83 -12.33
N ASN A 167 4.34 10.34 -11.13
CA ASN A 167 5.58 10.38 -10.35
C ASN A 167 5.71 9.20 -9.38
N PHE A 168 4.74 8.28 -9.41
CA PHE A 168 4.66 7.09 -8.58
C PHE A 168 4.49 5.83 -9.45
N SER A 169 4.36 4.66 -8.86
CA SER A 169 4.06 3.42 -9.58
C SER A 169 2.73 3.55 -10.32
N ILE A 170 2.77 3.55 -11.66
CA ILE A 170 1.55 3.74 -12.45
C ILE A 170 0.52 2.63 -12.22
N TRP A 171 0.96 1.39 -12.00
CA TRP A 171 0.04 0.28 -11.75
C TRP A 171 -0.63 0.39 -10.39
N THR A 172 0.10 0.75 -9.33
CA THR A 172 -0.46 1.01 -8.01
C THR A 172 -1.50 2.13 -8.09
N THR A 173 -1.16 3.23 -8.75
CA THR A 173 -2.08 4.36 -8.92
C THR A 173 -3.36 3.95 -9.69
N ILE A 174 -3.23 3.14 -10.74
CA ILE A 174 -4.39 2.64 -11.50
C ILE A 174 -5.29 1.79 -10.60
N GLU A 175 -4.72 0.87 -9.82
CA GLU A 175 -5.47 0.01 -8.91
C GLU A 175 -6.19 0.80 -7.83
N GLU A 176 -5.49 1.66 -7.11
CA GLU A 176 -6.05 2.49 -6.05
C GLU A 176 -7.16 3.41 -6.56
N CYS A 177 -7.00 3.98 -7.76
CA CYS A 177 -7.96 4.92 -8.33
C CYS A 177 -9.17 4.27 -8.98
N LEU A 178 -9.03 3.07 -9.56
CA LEU A 178 -10.10 2.40 -10.29
C LEU A 178 -10.83 1.33 -9.49
N ASN A 179 -10.23 0.81 -8.43
CA ASN A 179 -10.92 -0.05 -7.49
C ASN A 179 -12.02 0.72 -6.75
N PRO A 180 -13.11 0.04 -6.34
CA PRO A 180 -14.15 0.68 -5.54
C PRO A 180 -13.59 1.16 -4.21
N PRO A 181 -13.52 2.48 -3.94
CA PRO A 181 -12.99 3.00 -2.69
C PRO A 181 -13.82 2.53 -1.51
N VAL A 182 -13.13 2.13 -0.45
CA VAL A 182 -13.73 1.74 0.82
C VAL A 182 -13.90 2.98 1.68
N ILE A 183 -15.06 3.08 2.32
CA ILE A 183 -15.37 4.06 3.36
C ILE A 183 -15.76 3.29 4.61
N TRP A 184 -15.42 3.82 5.77
CA TRP A 184 -15.91 3.30 7.03
C TRP A 184 -16.79 4.32 7.74
N GLU A 185 -17.93 3.84 8.24
CA GLU A 185 -18.81 4.59 9.15
C GLU A 185 -19.18 3.70 10.34
N LYS A 186 -19.18 4.28 11.54
CA LYS A 186 -19.38 3.56 12.80
C LYS A 186 -20.64 2.68 12.80
N ASP A 187 -21.73 3.17 12.22
CA ASP A 187 -23.03 2.50 12.25
C ASP A 187 -23.25 1.56 11.06
N LYS A 188 -22.40 1.64 10.03
CA LYS A 188 -22.50 0.81 8.82
C LYS A 188 -21.34 -0.20 8.68
N GLY A 189 -20.20 0.06 9.33
CA GLY A 189 -18.96 -0.66 9.07
C GLY A 189 -18.31 -0.21 7.77
N TRP A 190 -17.52 -1.09 7.15
CA TRP A 190 -16.90 -0.84 5.85
C TRP A 190 -17.89 -1.10 4.72
N TYR A 191 -17.95 -0.18 3.80
CA TYR A 191 -18.69 -0.29 2.55
C TYR A 191 -17.93 0.38 1.41
N THR A 192 -18.33 0.10 0.18
CA THR A 192 -17.67 0.66 -1.01
C THR A 192 -18.54 1.69 -1.69
N THR A 193 -17.91 2.54 -2.49
CA THR A 193 -18.57 3.50 -3.38
C THR A 193 -18.00 3.40 -4.79
N LYS A 194 -18.52 4.22 -5.70
CA LYS A 194 -17.92 4.34 -7.03
C LYS A 194 -16.58 5.06 -6.95
N PRO A 195 -15.59 4.70 -7.77
CA PRO A 195 -14.38 5.48 -7.94
C PRO A 195 -14.67 6.96 -8.17
N PHE A 196 -13.81 7.80 -7.62
CA PHE A 196 -13.91 9.27 -7.72
C PHE A 196 -15.20 9.87 -7.12
N SER A 197 -15.81 9.18 -6.16
CA SER A 197 -17.00 9.67 -5.44
C SER A 197 -16.67 10.77 -4.44
N GLU A 198 -17.69 11.48 -4.00
CA GLU A 198 -17.65 12.53 -2.97
C GLU A 198 -16.55 13.58 -3.21
N PRO A 199 -16.54 14.26 -4.38
CA PRO A 199 -15.57 15.30 -4.64
C PRO A 199 -15.70 16.44 -3.62
N GLU A 200 -14.57 16.97 -3.16
CA GLU A 200 -14.48 18.14 -2.32
C GLU A 200 -13.27 18.98 -2.66
N VAL A 201 -13.30 20.28 -2.42
CA VAL A 201 -12.13 21.15 -2.59
C VAL A 201 -11.44 21.29 -1.25
N PHE A 202 -10.21 20.76 -1.17
CA PHE A 202 -9.36 20.89 0.02
C PHE A 202 -8.29 21.93 -0.21
N ASN A 203 -8.10 22.84 0.77
CA ASN A 203 -7.09 23.87 0.67
C ASN A 203 -5.78 23.41 1.31
N PHE A 204 -4.89 22.84 0.51
CA PHE A 204 -3.61 22.35 0.98
C PHE A 204 -2.68 23.48 1.44
N PRO A 205 -1.91 23.25 2.52
CA PRO A 205 -0.93 24.23 3.01
C PRO A 205 0.30 24.32 2.10
N GLY A 206 1.27 25.16 2.50
CA GLY A 206 2.59 25.21 1.85
C GLY A 206 2.60 25.81 0.45
N GLY A 207 1.54 26.55 0.05
CA GLY A 207 1.45 27.18 -1.28
C GLY A 207 0.87 26.27 -2.37
N ILE A 208 0.43 25.04 -2.04
CA ILE A 208 -0.27 24.15 -2.98
C ILE A 208 -1.65 24.75 -3.31
N GLY A 209 -2.39 25.20 -2.28
CA GLY A 209 -3.69 25.85 -2.45
C GLY A 209 -4.86 24.88 -2.62
N PRO A 210 -5.98 25.35 -3.21
CA PRO A 210 -7.18 24.54 -3.36
C PRO A 210 -7.01 23.48 -4.44
N VAL A 211 -7.27 22.20 -4.09
CA VAL A 211 -7.25 21.06 -5.01
C VAL A 211 -8.54 20.27 -4.78
N GLU A 212 -9.23 19.90 -5.85
CA GLU A 212 -10.31 18.95 -5.75
C GLU A 212 -9.76 17.55 -5.46
N VAL A 213 -10.30 16.91 -4.42
CA VAL A 213 -9.94 15.55 -4.00
C VAL A 213 -11.17 14.65 -4.06
N VAL A 214 -10.94 13.39 -4.41
CA VAL A 214 -11.99 12.37 -4.63
C VAL A 214 -11.64 11.08 -3.90
N ASN A 215 -12.64 10.31 -3.49
CA ASN A 215 -12.42 9.02 -2.87
C ASN A 215 -11.68 8.07 -3.82
N VAL A 216 -10.65 7.43 -3.29
CA VAL A 216 -9.92 6.31 -3.89
C VAL A 216 -9.77 5.20 -2.85
N GLU A 217 -9.43 4.00 -3.29
CA GLU A 217 -9.12 2.91 -2.36
C GLU A 217 -7.76 3.15 -1.71
N HIS A 218 -7.70 3.02 -0.37
CA HIS A 218 -6.43 3.13 0.35
C HIS A 218 -6.48 2.43 1.72
N GLU A 219 -5.31 2.07 2.24
CA GLU A 219 -5.14 1.23 3.42
C GLU A 219 -5.64 1.86 4.72
N GLU A 220 -5.48 3.16 4.89
CA GLU A 220 -5.83 3.84 6.15
C GLU A 220 -7.29 3.65 6.53
N VAL A 221 -8.17 3.59 5.55
CA VAL A 221 -9.60 3.35 5.82
C VAL A 221 -9.83 1.98 6.44
N LEU A 222 -8.93 1.01 6.17
CA LEU A 222 -8.98 -0.32 6.78
C LEU A 222 -8.24 -0.39 8.12
N LEU A 223 -7.22 0.45 8.30
CA LEU A 223 -6.39 0.48 9.50
C LEU A 223 -7.01 1.33 10.62
N LEU A 224 -7.35 2.57 10.31
CA LEU A 224 -7.80 3.57 11.28
C LEU A 224 -8.95 3.09 12.18
N PRO A 225 -10.05 2.53 11.66
CA PRO A 225 -11.18 2.13 12.51
C PRO A 225 -10.88 0.94 13.45
N ARG A 226 -9.77 0.25 13.25
CA ARG A 226 -9.33 -0.85 14.13
C ARG A 226 -8.71 -0.32 15.43
N TRP A 227 -8.13 0.88 15.37
CA TRP A 227 -7.28 1.44 16.42
C TRP A 227 -7.71 2.83 16.89
N ILE A 228 -8.52 3.52 16.11
CA ILE A 228 -8.99 4.90 16.35
C ILE A 228 -10.49 4.90 16.57
N LYS A 229 -10.95 5.60 17.60
CA LYS A 229 -12.36 5.81 17.87
C LYS A 229 -12.85 7.02 17.09
N CYS A 230 -13.30 6.82 15.86
CA CYS A 230 -13.91 7.85 15.03
C CYS A 230 -15.31 7.43 14.58
N LYS A 231 -16.10 8.35 14.02
CA LYS A 231 -17.42 8.05 13.44
C LYS A 231 -17.32 7.73 11.96
N ARG A 232 -16.27 8.25 11.26
CA ARG A 232 -16.03 8.03 9.85
C ARG A 232 -14.53 8.00 9.54
N ALA A 233 -14.14 7.22 8.51
CA ALA A 233 -12.80 7.26 7.94
C ALA A 233 -12.89 7.26 6.41
N THR A 234 -12.12 8.16 5.78
CA THR A 234 -12.05 8.35 4.32
C THR A 234 -10.62 8.63 3.88
N PHE A 235 -10.33 8.27 2.62
CA PHE A 235 -9.09 8.66 1.95
C PHE A 235 -9.43 9.28 0.60
N LYS A 236 -8.81 10.40 0.24
CA LYS A 236 -9.06 11.09 -1.02
C LYS A 236 -7.78 11.60 -1.66
N TYR A 237 -7.67 11.40 -2.98
CA TYR A 237 -6.60 11.95 -3.81
C TYR A 237 -7.03 13.18 -4.58
N GLY A 238 -6.11 14.15 -4.67
CA GLY A 238 -6.17 15.28 -5.58
C GLY A 238 -5.50 14.95 -6.91
N LEU A 239 -6.26 14.31 -7.79
CA LEU A 239 -5.74 13.77 -9.05
C LEU A 239 -5.82 14.74 -10.23
N GLY A 240 -6.73 15.72 -10.17
CA GLY A 240 -7.06 16.61 -11.27
C GLY A 240 -7.92 15.96 -12.37
N ASP A 241 -8.73 16.78 -13.03
CA ASP A 241 -9.73 16.32 -14.02
C ASP A 241 -9.11 15.59 -15.21
N GLN A 242 -7.94 16.04 -15.66
CA GLN A 242 -7.25 15.44 -16.78
C GLN A 242 -6.85 13.99 -16.48
N PHE A 243 -6.27 13.76 -15.30
CA PHE A 243 -5.85 12.42 -14.89
C PHE A 243 -7.04 11.49 -14.68
N ILE A 244 -8.06 11.97 -13.98
CA ILE A 244 -9.32 11.22 -13.80
C ILE A 244 -9.93 10.86 -15.15
N GLY A 245 -9.91 11.78 -16.11
CA GLY A 245 -10.40 11.55 -17.48
C GLY A 245 -9.61 10.44 -18.21
N VAL A 246 -8.28 10.45 -18.08
CA VAL A 246 -7.41 9.41 -18.63
C VAL A 246 -7.71 8.05 -18.00
N LEU A 247 -7.80 7.95 -16.67
CA LEU A 247 -8.09 6.71 -15.97
C LEU A 247 -9.46 6.13 -16.36
N LYS A 248 -10.50 6.96 -16.42
CA LYS A 248 -11.83 6.54 -16.90
C LYS A 248 -11.80 6.02 -18.34
N THR A 249 -10.99 6.65 -19.20
CA THR A 249 -10.81 6.20 -20.57
C THR A 249 -10.11 4.85 -20.66
N LEU A 250 -9.04 4.66 -19.89
CA LEU A 250 -8.34 3.37 -19.81
C LEU A 250 -9.28 2.25 -19.35
N GLN A 251 -10.07 2.49 -18.29
CA GLN A 251 -11.05 1.53 -17.77
C GLN A 251 -12.13 1.23 -18.81
N MET A 252 -12.68 2.24 -19.47
CA MET A 252 -13.70 2.07 -20.52
C MET A 252 -13.19 1.21 -21.69
N LEU A 253 -11.90 1.31 -22.02
CA LEU A 253 -11.25 0.53 -23.06
C LEU A 253 -10.75 -0.84 -22.59
N GLY A 254 -10.82 -1.15 -21.28
CA GLY A 254 -10.28 -2.37 -20.68
C GLY A 254 -8.75 -2.43 -20.69
N LEU A 255 -8.08 -1.28 -20.78
CA LEU A 255 -6.62 -1.18 -20.80
C LEU A 255 -5.99 -1.16 -19.40
N ASP A 256 -6.81 -1.18 -18.35
CA ASP A 256 -6.46 -1.42 -16.95
C ASP A 256 -6.36 -2.91 -16.59
N ASN A 257 -6.78 -3.80 -17.50
CA ASN A 257 -6.73 -5.24 -17.29
C ASN A 257 -5.29 -5.76 -17.38
N LYS A 258 -4.88 -6.55 -16.39
CA LYS A 258 -3.56 -7.21 -16.33
C LYS A 258 -3.53 -8.59 -16.99
N GLU A 259 -4.68 -9.12 -17.39
CA GLU A 259 -4.74 -10.41 -18.06
C GLU A 259 -4.27 -10.31 -19.53
N GLN A 260 -3.65 -11.39 -20.00
CA GLN A 260 -3.26 -11.46 -21.41
C GLN A 260 -4.53 -11.53 -22.29
N ILE A 261 -4.68 -10.57 -23.18
CA ILE A 261 -5.75 -10.57 -24.18
C ILE A 261 -5.18 -10.83 -25.57
N GLU A 262 -5.89 -11.64 -26.36
CA GLU A 262 -5.52 -11.85 -27.75
C GLU A 262 -6.12 -10.74 -28.63
N VAL A 263 -5.24 -10.01 -29.32
CA VAL A 263 -5.62 -8.98 -30.28
C VAL A 263 -5.15 -9.38 -31.66
N LYS A 264 -6.08 -9.63 -32.58
CA LYS A 264 -5.80 -10.07 -33.97
C LYS A 264 -4.85 -11.26 -34.05
N GLY A 265 -4.99 -12.24 -33.15
CA GLY A 265 -4.17 -13.44 -33.10
C GLY A 265 -2.79 -13.25 -32.46
N VAL A 266 -2.54 -12.11 -31.82
CA VAL A 266 -1.32 -11.82 -31.04
C VAL A 266 -1.72 -11.70 -29.57
N LYS A 267 -0.99 -12.48 -28.73
CA LYS A 267 -1.12 -12.42 -27.27
C LYS A 267 -0.16 -11.42 -26.68
#